data_cab75ea12d3b697434c2242685320659
#
_entry.id   cab75ea12d3b697434c2242685320659
#
_cell.length_a   1.000
_cell.length_b   1.000
_cell.length_c   1.000
_cell.angle_alpha   90.00
_cell.angle_beta   90.00
_cell.angle_gamma   90.00
#
_symmetry.space_group_name_H-M   'P 1'
#
loop_
_entity.id
_entity.type
_entity.pdbx_description
1 polymer ?
#
loop_
_entity_poly.entity_id
_entity_poly.type
_entity_poly.pdbx_seq_one_letter_code
_entity_poly.pdbx_strand_id
1 'polypeptide(L)'
;MKNNMKKLEKILKVDFEDKELLKKSMIHKSFNEKYNNEKLEFLGDRVLGLIISERLLEKYPEEKEGVIDKKFANLVNKKTCSLIAKKIDLKKFIYLGSSHKRH
;
A
#
# COMPACT_ATOMS: atom_id res chain seq x y z
N MET A 1 -4.72 19.85 2.85
CA MET A 1 -3.67 18.84 3.06
C MET A 1 -3.94 17.98 4.27
N LYS A 2 -4.06 18.57 5.46
CA LYS A 2 -4.41 17.82 6.68
C LYS A 2 -5.74 17.09 6.54
N ASN A 3 -6.74 17.72 5.91
CA ASN A 3 -8.06 17.11 5.71
C ASN A 3 -8.02 15.90 4.81
N ASN A 4 -7.10 15.89 3.84
CA ASN A 4 -6.95 14.74 2.94
C ASN A 4 -6.44 13.51 3.68
N MET A 5 -5.49 13.68 4.58
CA MET A 5 -4.98 12.55 5.36
C MET A 5 -6.05 11.99 6.29
N LYS A 6 -6.88 12.84 6.87
CA LYS A 6 -8.02 12.38 7.69
C LYS A 6 -9.03 11.61 6.87
N LYS A 7 -9.30 12.06 5.65
CA LYS A 7 -10.18 11.32 4.73
C LYS A 7 -9.61 9.96 4.38
N LEU A 8 -8.30 9.90 4.13
CA LEU A 8 -7.63 8.65 3.86
C LEU A 8 -7.73 7.70 5.05
N GLU A 9 -7.50 8.20 6.26
CA GLU A 9 -7.64 7.39 7.47
C GLU A 9 -9.05 6.81 7.61
N LYS A 10 -10.08 7.58 7.28
CA LYS A 10 -11.47 7.10 7.31
C LYS A 10 -11.69 5.97 6.32
N ILE A 11 -11.16 6.11 5.12
CA ILE A 11 -11.28 5.09 4.08
C ILE A 11 -10.58 3.80 4.50
N LEU A 12 -9.37 3.93 5.07
CA LEU A 12 -8.58 2.80 5.54
C LEU A 12 -9.09 2.23 6.86
N LYS A 13 -9.95 2.98 7.57
CA LYS A 13 -10.47 2.61 8.89
C LYS A 13 -9.36 2.43 9.92
N VAL A 14 -8.34 3.26 9.83
CA VAL A 14 -7.18 3.26 10.73
C VAL A 14 -6.87 4.68 11.16
N ASP A 15 -6.64 4.87 12.44
CA ASP A 15 -6.18 6.13 12.99
C ASP A 15 -4.69 5.99 13.30
N PHE A 16 -3.86 6.61 12.48
CA PHE A 16 -2.40 6.49 12.61
C PHE A 16 -1.89 7.35 13.76
N GLU A 17 -1.02 6.80 14.58
CA GLU A 17 -0.37 7.55 15.66
C GLU A 17 0.59 8.58 15.08
N ASP A 18 1.40 8.17 14.11
CA ASP A 18 2.36 9.05 13.45
C ASP A 18 1.78 9.57 12.13
N LYS A 19 1.17 10.75 12.19
CA LYS A 19 0.52 11.37 11.03
C LYS A 19 1.54 11.77 9.95
N GLU A 20 2.74 12.16 10.36
CA GLU A 20 3.81 12.51 9.42
C GLU A 20 4.27 11.28 8.62
N LEU A 21 4.32 10.14 9.27
CA LEU A 21 4.68 8.89 8.59
C LEU A 21 3.65 8.51 7.54
N LEU A 22 2.36 8.65 7.87
CA LEU A 22 1.28 8.44 6.90
C LEU A 22 1.43 9.38 5.71
N LYS A 23 1.68 10.66 5.95
CA LYS A 23 1.87 11.64 4.89
C LYS A 23 3.07 11.27 4.01
N LYS A 24 4.19 10.91 4.64
CA LYS A 24 5.40 10.51 3.91
C LYS A 24 5.13 9.32 3.00
N SER A 25 4.31 8.37 3.45
CA SER A 25 3.97 7.19 2.65
C SER A 25 3.21 7.55 1.37
N MET A 26 2.61 8.74 1.31
CA MET A 26 1.85 9.22 0.16
C MET A 26 2.65 10.18 -0.72
N ILE A 27 3.93 10.41 -0.42
CA ILE A 27 4.78 11.32 -1.21
C ILE A 27 5.63 10.54 -2.20
N HIS A 28 5.37 10.78 -3.48
CA HIS A 28 6.18 10.19 -4.55
C HIS A 28 7.48 10.97 -4.71
N LYS A 29 8.55 10.31 -5.14
CA LYS A 29 9.86 10.96 -5.33
C LYS A 29 9.82 12.11 -6.34
N SER A 30 8.89 12.10 -7.28
CA SER A 30 8.73 13.20 -8.24
C SER A 30 8.27 14.49 -7.57
N PHE A 31 7.60 14.38 -6.42
CA PHE A 31 7.15 15.53 -5.65
C PHE A 31 8.26 16.06 -4.73
N ASN A 32 8.99 15.15 -4.10
CA ASN A 32 10.09 15.50 -3.20
C ASN A 32 11.16 14.40 -3.28
N GLU A 33 12.31 14.73 -3.84
CA GLU A 33 13.38 13.76 -4.07
C GLU A 33 14.00 13.23 -2.78
N LYS A 34 14.05 14.05 -1.73
CA LYS A 34 14.70 13.68 -0.48
C LYS A 34 13.75 13.13 0.58
N TYR A 35 12.49 13.54 0.53
CA TYR A 35 11.49 13.14 1.53
C TYR A 35 10.32 12.49 0.80
N ASN A 36 10.32 11.18 0.74
CA ASN A 36 9.35 10.44 -0.05
C ASN A 36 9.16 9.01 0.48
N ASN A 37 8.36 8.22 -0.23
CA ASN A 37 7.96 6.89 0.23
C ASN A 37 8.82 5.73 -0.28
N GLU A 38 9.94 5.98 -0.95
CA GLU A 38 10.72 4.88 -1.54
C GLU A 38 11.11 3.79 -0.53
N LYS A 39 11.65 4.20 0.61
CA LYS A 39 12.04 3.22 1.64
C LYS A 39 10.84 2.57 2.32
N LEU A 40 9.76 3.33 2.50
CA LEU A 40 8.52 2.79 3.05
C LEU A 40 7.90 1.77 2.12
N GLU A 41 7.96 2.00 0.82
CA GLU A 41 7.49 1.05 -0.19
C GLU A 41 8.29 -0.25 -0.12
N PHE A 42 9.61 -0.14 -0.02
CA PHE A 42 10.48 -1.31 0.13
C PHE A 42 10.09 -2.16 1.34
N LEU A 43 9.94 -1.52 2.48
CA LEU A 43 9.55 -2.21 3.71
C LEU A 43 8.12 -2.73 3.63
N GLY A 44 7.21 -1.91 3.08
CA GLY A 44 5.81 -2.25 2.95
C GLY A 44 5.56 -3.52 2.15
N ASP A 45 6.32 -3.73 1.08
CA ASP A 45 6.21 -4.94 0.27
C ASP A 45 6.51 -6.18 1.11
N ARG A 46 7.54 -6.12 1.97
CA ARG A 46 7.91 -7.26 2.83
C ARG A 46 6.88 -7.50 3.91
N VAL A 47 6.37 -6.42 4.51
CA VAL A 47 5.32 -6.52 5.53
C VAL A 47 4.06 -7.11 4.94
N LEU A 48 3.64 -6.63 3.76
CA LEU A 48 2.46 -7.16 3.07
C LEU A 48 2.64 -8.65 2.79
N GLY A 49 3.81 -9.04 2.28
CA GLY A 49 4.12 -10.43 2.00
C GLY A 49 4.02 -11.30 3.24
N LEU A 50 4.54 -10.82 4.37
CA LEU A 50 4.49 -11.56 5.62
C LEU A 50 3.06 -11.74 6.11
N ILE A 51 2.27 -10.67 6.10
CA ILE A 51 0.88 -10.70 6.58
C ILE A 51 0.03 -11.64 5.71
N ILE A 52 0.15 -11.55 4.39
CA ILE A 52 -0.63 -12.41 3.49
C ILE A 52 -0.20 -13.87 3.64
N SER A 53 1.11 -14.13 3.78
CA SER A 53 1.61 -15.49 4.00
C SER A 53 1.02 -16.10 5.27
N GLU A 54 1.03 -15.34 6.35
CA GLU A 54 0.46 -15.81 7.61
C GLU A 54 -1.03 -16.13 7.48
N ARG A 55 -1.78 -15.24 6.83
CA ARG A 55 -3.22 -15.45 6.62
C ARG A 55 -3.50 -16.66 5.76
N LEU A 56 -2.68 -16.91 4.75
CA LEU A 56 -2.85 -18.08 3.88
C LEU A 56 -2.59 -19.36 4.64
N LEU A 57 -1.57 -19.40 5.48
CA LEU A 57 -1.27 -20.59 6.30
C LEU A 57 -2.39 -20.87 7.30
N GLU A 58 -2.98 -19.84 7.87
CA GLU A 58 -4.12 -19.98 8.79
C GLU A 58 -5.37 -20.48 8.08
N LYS A 59 -5.61 -19.97 6.88
CA LYS A 59 -6.83 -20.29 6.13
C LYS A 59 -6.74 -21.65 5.43
N TYR A 60 -5.56 -22.04 4.99
CA TYR A 60 -5.35 -23.27 4.21
C TYR A 60 -4.27 -24.15 4.84
N PRO A 61 -4.47 -24.61 6.09
CA PRO A 61 -3.43 -25.35 6.80
C PRO A 61 -3.10 -26.71 6.19
N GLU A 62 -4.01 -27.28 5.40
CA GLU A 62 -3.83 -28.61 4.79
C GLU A 62 -3.26 -28.54 3.38
N GLU A 63 -3.11 -27.35 2.81
CA GLU A 63 -2.60 -27.19 1.45
C GLU A 63 -1.08 -27.32 1.38
N LYS A 64 -0.59 -27.81 0.26
CA LYS A 64 0.85 -27.91 0.01
C LYS A 64 1.44 -26.54 -0.32
N GLU A 65 2.74 -26.40 -0.07
CA GLU A 65 3.46 -25.15 -0.29
C GLU A 65 3.24 -24.58 -1.70
N GLY A 66 3.29 -25.42 -2.74
CA GLY A 66 3.11 -24.94 -4.12
C GLY A 66 1.74 -24.31 -4.37
N VAL A 67 0.70 -24.83 -3.73
CA VAL A 67 -0.65 -24.28 -3.82
C VAL A 67 -0.73 -22.95 -3.07
N ILE A 68 -0.14 -22.90 -1.87
CA ILE A 68 -0.08 -21.67 -1.07
C ILE A 68 0.67 -20.57 -1.84
N ASP A 69 1.80 -20.92 -2.46
CA ASP A 69 2.60 -19.98 -3.22
C ASP A 69 1.84 -19.39 -4.40
N LYS A 70 1.05 -20.20 -5.10
CA LYS A 70 0.20 -19.70 -6.19
C LYS A 70 -0.88 -18.76 -5.69
N LYS A 71 -1.49 -19.06 -4.55
CA LYS A 71 -2.48 -18.17 -3.92
C LYS A 71 -1.83 -16.86 -3.52
N PHE A 72 -0.63 -16.92 -2.97
CA PHE A 72 0.15 -15.73 -2.62
C PHE A 72 0.40 -14.86 -3.84
N ALA A 73 0.90 -15.45 -4.93
CA ALA A 73 1.21 -14.71 -6.14
C ALA A 73 -0.03 -14.03 -6.74
N ASN A 74 -1.20 -14.66 -6.63
CA ASN A 74 -2.45 -14.07 -7.10
C ASN A 74 -2.93 -12.90 -6.26
N LEU A 75 -2.52 -12.83 -5.00
CA LEU A 75 -2.92 -11.75 -4.08
C LEU A 75 -1.88 -10.64 -4.01
N VAL A 76 -0.60 -11.00 -4.00
CA VAL A 76 0.50 -10.04 -3.84
C VAL A 76 1.16 -9.81 -5.20
N ASN A 77 0.54 -8.97 -6.00
CA ASN A 77 1.08 -8.60 -7.29
C ASN A 77 0.64 -7.17 -7.64
N LYS A 78 1.30 -6.59 -8.62
CA LYS A 78 1.08 -5.22 -9.04
C LYS A 78 -0.36 -4.96 -9.48
N LYS A 79 -0.93 -5.89 -10.22
CA LYS A 79 -2.29 -5.77 -10.75
C LYS A 79 -3.33 -5.73 -9.63
N THR A 80 -3.23 -6.63 -8.68
CA THR A 80 -4.15 -6.69 -7.54
C THR A 80 -4.05 -5.43 -6.68
N CYS A 81 -2.84 -5.01 -6.37
CA CYS A 81 -2.61 -3.77 -5.59
C CYS A 81 -3.19 -2.56 -6.31
N SER A 82 -3.00 -2.49 -7.63
CA SER A 82 -3.53 -1.40 -8.45
C SER A 82 -5.06 -1.38 -8.45
N LEU A 83 -5.70 -2.54 -8.51
CA LEU A 83 -7.16 -2.63 -8.45
C LEU A 83 -7.71 -2.14 -7.11
N ILE A 84 -7.06 -2.52 -6.02
CA ILE A 84 -7.46 -2.09 -4.68
C ILE A 84 -7.25 -0.59 -4.52
N ALA A 85 -6.13 -0.07 -5.00
CA ALA A 85 -5.85 1.37 -4.97
C ALA A 85 -6.91 2.17 -5.71
N LYS A 86 -7.36 1.67 -6.86
CA LYS A 86 -8.45 2.30 -7.63
C LYS A 86 -9.77 2.28 -6.86
N LYS A 87 -10.08 1.17 -6.19
CA LYS A 87 -11.31 1.04 -5.42
C LYS A 87 -11.43 2.08 -4.33
N ILE A 88 -10.35 2.40 -3.66
CA ILE A 88 -10.34 3.40 -2.59
C ILE A 88 -9.93 4.79 -3.08
N ASP A 89 -9.74 4.93 -4.39
CA ASP A 89 -9.33 6.18 -5.03
C ASP A 89 -8.06 6.76 -4.39
N LEU A 90 -7.08 5.88 -4.16
CA LEU A 90 -5.84 6.23 -3.47
C LEU A 90 -5.06 7.32 -4.19
N LYS A 91 -5.13 7.35 -5.51
CA LYS A 91 -4.38 8.27 -6.36
C LYS A 91 -4.57 9.73 -5.97
N LYS A 92 -5.77 10.11 -5.54
CA LYS A 92 -6.05 11.50 -5.16
C LYS A 92 -5.34 11.94 -3.88
N PHE A 93 -4.82 11.00 -3.09
CA PHE A 93 -4.09 11.30 -1.86
C PHE A 93 -2.57 11.32 -2.06
N ILE A 94 -2.10 10.93 -3.25
CA ILE A 94 -0.66 10.85 -3.53
C ILE A 94 -0.14 12.23 -3.97
N TYR A 95 0.96 12.66 -3.35
CA TYR A 95 1.65 13.87 -3.77
C TYR A 95 2.58 13.54 -4.92
N LEU A 96 2.28 14.08 -6.09
CA LEU A 96 3.05 13.87 -7.33
C LEU A 96 3.63 15.18 -7.82
N GLY A 97 4.78 15.10 -8.48
CA GLY A 97 5.36 16.24 -9.18
C GLY A 97 4.51 16.61 -10.39
N SER A 98 4.71 17.81 -10.91
CA SER A 98 3.92 18.34 -12.03
C SER A 98 3.98 17.45 -13.29
N SER A 99 5.11 16.81 -13.52
CA SER A 99 5.29 15.88 -14.66
C SER A 99 4.53 14.56 -14.50
N HIS A 100 4.03 14.28 -13.31
CA HIS A 100 3.32 13.04 -12.99
C HIS A 100 1.88 13.30 -12.57
N LYS A 101 1.33 14.44 -12.94
CA LYS A 101 -0.05 14.79 -12.57
C LYS A 101 -1.05 13.75 -13.08
N ARG A 102 -2.06 13.53 -12.27
CA ARG A 102 -3.17 12.64 -12.61
C ARG A 102 -4.02 13.25 -13.72
N HIS A 103 -4.47 12.42 -14.60
CA HIS A 103 -5.37 12.82 -15.67
C HIS A 103 -6.63 11.99 -15.63
#